data_84900cfb79c03b75aa372950cdd4054f
#
_entry.id   84900cfb79c03b75aa372950cdd4054f
#
_cell.length_a   1.000
_cell.length_b   1.000
_cell.length_c   1.000
_cell.angle_alpha   90.00
_cell.angle_beta   90.00
_cell.angle_gamma   90.00
#
_symmetry.space_group_name_H-M   'P 1'
#
loop_
_entity.id
_entity.type
_entity.pdbx_description
1 polymer ?
#
loop_
_entity_poly.entity_id
_entity_poly.type
_entity_poly.pdbx_seq_one_letter_code
_entity_poly.pdbx_strand_id
1 'polypeptide(L)'
;MNYAFSITIDGRAVEVQPGESVLAASRKLGLDIPTLCYLEKCGPLNSCQVCLVKINGKLVPSCGTKAAAGMMVESETTEVHEARRTALELLFSDHVGDCLSPCQRLCPLMLNIPVMLRHIQAGRLPEASATIRQALPLAGVLGRLCHHPCEQGCRRGQWDDPAAIREMEKVITDWERSSGYSPSGKAEGGKRKAETGPSILTPAAEAKTVAIIGAGPTGLAAAYYLTREGHAVTVVDRRAHAGGSLRDVPSAQLPAEVLDAEIAVLGRMGVEFKLGAELGNPLTLDGLGRGFDAILLAVGELAKDEAAELALPMVGAALRTDPNTCQTPLEKVFAAGSCVRVQKQIIKAMAEGRAAAECVNRFLRGQAARRPEKPFSSIMGRLDPAELKAFIRNSKSGGSVSPCDRCAGHTKQEAAAESARCLHCDCHSSGNCVLQHYAQVYGADANRFRSERRKFERQVQPGGIIFEPGKCILCGICVKLCEMAAEPLGLAFVGRGFDVRVAAPFDDTIERGLQKVADECVAQCPTGALVFVENGEH
;
A
#
# COMPACT_ATOMS: atom_id res chain seq x y z
N MET A 1 -2.43 -37.14 -36.97
CA MET A 1 -3.01 -35.82 -37.18
C MET A 1 -3.53 -35.34 -35.82
N ASN A 2 -2.88 -34.33 -35.25
CA ASN A 2 -3.32 -33.76 -33.97
C ASN A 2 -4.36 -32.68 -34.27
N TYR A 3 -5.64 -33.03 -34.24
CA TYR A 3 -6.70 -32.07 -34.43
C TYR A 3 -6.96 -31.29 -33.13
N ALA A 4 -7.19 -29.98 -33.27
CA ALA A 4 -7.70 -29.15 -32.21
C ALA A 4 -9.07 -29.70 -31.73
N PHE A 5 -9.37 -29.55 -30.47
CA PHE A 5 -10.64 -29.93 -29.84
C PHE A 5 -11.14 -28.84 -28.91
N SER A 6 -12.39 -28.90 -28.55
CA SER A 6 -12.99 -27.90 -27.64
C SER A 6 -13.14 -28.44 -26.23
N ILE A 7 -12.89 -27.55 -25.25
CA ILE A 7 -13.26 -27.74 -23.83
C ILE A 7 -14.14 -26.57 -23.39
N THR A 8 -14.83 -26.72 -22.29
CA THR A 8 -15.67 -25.67 -21.71
C THR A 8 -15.08 -25.21 -20.38
N ILE A 9 -14.84 -23.89 -20.19
CA ILE A 9 -14.38 -23.30 -18.94
C ILE A 9 -15.39 -22.23 -18.52
N ASP A 10 -16.01 -22.40 -17.36
CA ASP A 10 -17.08 -21.55 -16.81
C ASP A 10 -18.18 -21.23 -17.84
N GLY A 11 -18.65 -22.27 -18.54
CA GLY A 11 -19.67 -22.19 -19.58
C GLY A 11 -19.20 -21.63 -20.93
N ARG A 12 -17.93 -21.25 -21.08
CA ARG A 12 -17.35 -20.67 -22.31
C ARG A 12 -16.51 -21.71 -23.04
N ALA A 13 -16.83 -21.96 -24.32
CA ALA A 13 -16.06 -22.88 -25.16
C ALA A 13 -14.72 -22.27 -25.56
N VAL A 14 -13.67 -23.06 -25.56
CA VAL A 14 -12.32 -22.67 -26.01
C VAL A 14 -11.68 -23.80 -26.80
N GLU A 15 -11.07 -23.44 -27.92
CA GLU A 15 -10.30 -24.39 -28.75
C GLU A 15 -8.91 -24.61 -28.18
N VAL A 16 -8.50 -25.86 -28.08
CA VAL A 16 -7.27 -26.31 -27.43
C VAL A 16 -6.51 -27.24 -28.37
N GLN A 17 -5.19 -27.06 -28.43
CA GLN A 17 -4.30 -27.98 -29.11
C GLN A 17 -3.95 -29.17 -28.23
N PRO A 18 -3.73 -30.36 -28.78
CA PRO A 18 -3.26 -31.50 -28.03
C PRO A 18 -1.98 -31.20 -27.25
N GLY A 19 -2.01 -31.49 -25.95
CA GLY A 19 -0.89 -31.23 -25.05
C GLY A 19 -0.91 -29.88 -24.33
N GLU A 20 -1.81 -28.98 -24.67
CA GLU A 20 -2.00 -27.74 -23.90
C GLU A 20 -2.58 -28.05 -22.51
N SER A 21 -2.20 -27.22 -21.53
CA SER A 21 -2.75 -27.32 -20.17
C SER A 21 -4.09 -26.55 -20.07
N VAL A 22 -4.89 -26.91 -19.05
CA VAL A 22 -6.10 -26.17 -18.70
C VAL A 22 -5.80 -24.70 -18.39
N LEU A 23 -4.65 -24.42 -17.75
CA LEU A 23 -4.20 -23.04 -17.51
C LEU A 23 -3.98 -22.26 -18.81
N ALA A 24 -3.32 -22.87 -19.80
CA ALA A 24 -3.11 -22.22 -21.10
C ALA A 24 -4.45 -21.93 -21.82
N ALA A 25 -5.38 -22.87 -21.77
CA ALA A 25 -6.73 -22.68 -22.29
C ALA A 25 -7.50 -21.56 -21.58
N SER A 26 -7.40 -21.47 -20.24
CA SER A 26 -8.03 -20.40 -19.44
C SER A 26 -7.49 -19.02 -19.82
N ARG A 27 -6.19 -18.90 -20.04
CA ARG A 27 -5.56 -17.63 -20.48
C ARG A 27 -6.05 -17.16 -21.85
N LYS A 28 -6.37 -18.06 -22.77
CA LYS A 28 -7.00 -17.70 -24.07
C LYS A 28 -8.37 -17.02 -23.89
N LEU A 29 -9.08 -17.34 -22.81
CA LEU A 29 -10.35 -16.71 -22.44
C LEU A 29 -10.18 -15.43 -21.61
N GLY A 30 -8.95 -15.03 -21.29
CA GLY A 30 -8.67 -13.89 -20.43
C GLY A 30 -8.97 -14.14 -18.95
N LEU A 31 -9.03 -15.42 -18.51
CA LEU A 31 -9.24 -15.77 -17.11
C LEU A 31 -7.92 -15.73 -16.36
N ASP A 32 -7.90 -15.01 -15.24
CA ASP A 32 -6.73 -14.90 -14.34
C ASP A 32 -6.77 -16.00 -13.28
N ILE A 33 -6.27 -17.18 -13.61
CA ILE A 33 -6.06 -18.25 -12.64
C ILE A 33 -4.70 -18.05 -11.95
N PRO A 34 -4.64 -17.94 -10.61
CA PRO A 34 -3.43 -17.62 -9.88
C PRO A 34 -2.34 -18.69 -10.05
N THR A 35 -1.09 -18.25 -10.20
CA THR A 35 0.06 -19.16 -10.27
C THR A 35 1.24 -18.58 -9.50
N LEU A 36 1.97 -19.43 -8.74
CA LEU A 36 3.19 -19.08 -8.01
C LEU A 36 4.39 -19.95 -8.38
N CYS A 37 4.15 -21.15 -8.94
CA CYS A 37 5.18 -22.10 -9.32
C CYS A 37 5.13 -22.46 -10.82
N TYR A 38 4.64 -21.56 -11.65
CA TYR A 38 4.54 -21.74 -13.09
C TYR A 38 5.26 -20.61 -13.82
N LEU A 39 6.16 -20.99 -14.69
CA LEU A 39 6.76 -20.11 -15.68
C LEU A 39 6.69 -20.83 -17.02
N GLU A 40 6.23 -20.17 -18.06
CA GLU A 40 5.93 -20.80 -19.34
C GLU A 40 7.09 -21.62 -19.90
N LYS A 41 8.30 -21.06 -19.90
CA LYS A 41 9.50 -21.75 -20.36
C LYS A 41 9.96 -22.92 -19.47
N CYS A 42 9.62 -22.90 -18.17
CA CYS A 42 9.95 -23.97 -17.22
C CYS A 42 8.88 -25.06 -17.18
N GLY A 43 7.66 -24.74 -17.64
CA GLY A 43 6.50 -25.58 -17.46
C GLY A 43 5.98 -25.59 -16.01
N PRO A 44 5.02 -26.48 -15.70
CA PRO A 44 4.42 -26.59 -14.38
C PRO A 44 5.35 -27.33 -13.40
N LEU A 45 5.60 -26.73 -12.23
CA LEU A 45 6.35 -27.37 -11.14
C LEU A 45 5.42 -28.04 -10.11
N ASN A 46 4.12 -27.71 -10.14
CA ASN A 46 3.03 -28.32 -9.35
C ASN A 46 3.24 -28.28 -7.81
N SER A 47 4.02 -27.33 -7.29
CA SER A 47 4.35 -27.25 -5.86
C SER A 47 3.39 -26.39 -5.05
N CYS A 48 2.83 -25.30 -5.61
CA CYS A 48 2.12 -24.28 -4.82
C CYS A 48 0.62 -24.56 -4.61
N GLN A 49 -0.02 -25.34 -5.47
CA GLN A 49 -1.45 -25.68 -5.41
C GLN A 49 -2.42 -24.49 -5.45
N VAL A 50 -2.01 -23.31 -5.90
CA VAL A 50 -2.91 -22.14 -5.98
C VAL A 50 -3.68 -22.03 -7.29
N CYS A 51 -3.29 -22.79 -8.33
CA CYS A 51 -3.95 -22.81 -9.62
C CYS A 51 -5.09 -23.83 -9.74
N LEU A 52 -5.68 -24.24 -8.61
CA LEU A 52 -6.74 -25.25 -8.57
C LEU A 52 -7.97 -24.81 -9.38
N VAL A 53 -8.52 -25.75 -10.12
CA VAL A 53 -9.81 -25.68 -10.80
C VAL A 53 -10.58 -26.97 -10.53
N LYS A 54 -11.89 -26.97 -10.77
CA LYS A 54 -12.72 -28.15 -10.63
C LYS A 54 -13.00 -28.77 -11.99
N ILE A 55 -12.69 -30.05 -12.15
CA ILE A 55 -12.92 -30.81 -13.38
C ILE A 55 -13.67 -32.10 -12.99
N ASN A 56 -14.86 -32.28 -13.53
CA ASN A 56 -15.71 -33.44 -13.23
C ASN A 56 -15.87 -33.68 -11.71
N GLY A 57 -16.08 -32.61 -10.95
CA GLY A 57 -16.27 -32.65 -9.50
C GLY A 57 -14.99 -32.81 -8.67
N LYS A 58 -13.78 -32.83 -9.27
CA LYS A 58 -12.50 -32.95 -8.57
C LYS A 58 -11.66 -31.69 -8.71
N LEU A 59 -11.03 -31.27 -7.63
CA LEU A 59 -10.05 -30.18 -7.62
C LEU A 59 -8.71 -30.69 -8.16
N VAL A 60 -8.18 -30.03 -9.19
CA VAL A 60 -6.91 -30.37 -9.83
C VAL A 60 -6.11 -29.11 -10.17
N PRO A 61 -4.76 -29.15 -10.20
CA PRO A 61 -3.94 -28.01 -10.60
C PRO A 61 -4.03 -27.76 -12.11
N SER A 62 -4.56 -26.62 -12.53
CA SER A 62 -4.75 -26.29 -13.96
C SER A 62 -3.44 -26.21 -14.75
N CYS A 63 -2.33 -25.80 -14.11
CA CYS A 63 -1.04 -25.67 -14.76
C CYS A 63 -0.46 -27.01 -15.22
N GLY A 64 -0.67 -28.09 -14.47
CA GLY A 64 -0.17 -29.44 -14.77
C GLY A 64 -1.18 -30.35 -15.45
N THR A 65 -2.47 -29.99 -15.46
CA THR A 65 -3.52 -30.81 -16.07
C THR A 65 -3.62 -30.55 -17.56
N LYS A 66 -3.42 -31.57 -18.37
CA LYS A 66 -3.61 -31.49 -19.82
C LYS A 66 -5.09 -31.47 -20.16
N ALA A 67 -5.46 -30.57 -21.09
CA ALA A 67 -6.82 -30.52 -21.60
C ALA A 67 -7.17 -31.79 -22.40
N ALA A 68 -8.42 -32.26 -22.29
CA ALA A 68 -8.97 -33.39 -23.01
C ALA A 68 -10.32 -33.01 -23.61
N ALA A 69 -10.66 -33.58 -24.78
CA ALA A 69 -11.89 -33.29 -25.49
C ALA A 69 -13.13 -33.49 -24.61
N GLY A 70 -14.06 -32.53 -24.66
CA GLY A 70 -15.30 -32.56 -23.87
C GLY A 70 -15.12 -32.27 -22.38
N MET A 71 -13.92 -31.84 -21.93
CA MET A 71 -13.67 -31.48 -20.54
C MET A 71 -14.49 -30.25 -20.14
N MET A 72 -15.12 -30.32 -18.96
CA MET A 72 -15.83 -29.23 -18.33
C MET A 72 -15.06 -28.76 -17.11
N VAL A 73 -14.67 -27.50 -17.12
CA VAL A 73 -13.83 -26.86 -16.11
C VAL A 73 -14.61 -25.73 -15.42
N GLU A 74 -14.58 -25.73 -14.10
CA GLU A 74 -15.12 -24.64 -13.27
C GLU A 74 -13.97 -23.97 -12.55
N SER A 75 -13.78 -22.65 -12.77
CA SER A 75 -12.68 -21.88 -12.17
C SER A 75 -13.13 -20.87 -11.11
N GLU A 76 -14.42 -20.53 -11.06
CA GLU A 76 -14.96 -19.44 -10.24
C GLU A 76 -16.01 -19.90 -9.21
N THR A 77 -16.03 -21.20 -8.85
CA THR A 77 -16.94 -21.68 -7.81
C THR A 77 -16.42 -21.33 -6.40
N THR A 78 -17.34 -21.24 -5.43
CA THR A 78 -16.98 -21.01 -4.02
C THR A 78 -15.97 -22.05 -3.51
N GLU A 79 -16.13 -23.33 -3.89
CA GLU A 79 -15.21 -24.41 -3.51
C GLU A 79 -13.79 -24.19 -4.06
N VAL A 80 -13.68 -23.76 -5.33
CA VAL A 80 -12.38 -23.43 -5.95
C VAL A 80 -11.74 -22.24 -5.26
N HIS A 81 -12.50 -21.18 -4.97
CA HIS A 81 -12.00 -20.00 -4.25
C HIS A 81 -11.52 -20.36 -2.83
N GLU A 82 -12.26 -21.18 -2.11
CA GLU A 82 -11.86 -21.65 -0.77
C GLU A 82 -10.63 -22.53 -0.80
N ALA A 83 -10.49 -23.40 -1.81
CA ALA A 83 -9.31 -24.25 -1.97
C ALA A 83 -8.06 -23.40 -2.29
N ARG A 84 -8.15 -22.41 -3.20
CA ARG A 84 -7.06 -21.48 -3.50
C ARG A 84 -6.69 -20.64 -2.28
N ARG A 85 -7.68 -20.11 -1.54
CA ARG A 85 -7.45 -19.40 -0.29
C ARG A 85 -6.70 -20.26 0.71
N THR A 86 -7.13 -21.50 0.92
CA THR A 86 -6.46 -22.45 1.83
C THR A 86 -5.02 -22.74 1.39
N ALA A 87 -4.77 -22.92 0.09
CA ALA A 87 -3.42 -23.10 -0.43
C ALA A 87 -2.52 -21.89 -0.16
N LEU A 88 -3.05 -20.67 -0.36
CA LEU A 88 -2.32 -19.43 -0.03
C LEU A 88 -2.02 -19.34 1.47
N GLU A 89 -3.00 -19.62 2.33
CA GLU A 89 -2.85 -19.59 3.79
C GLU A 89 -1.81 -20.60 4.28
N LEU A 90 -1.73 -21.80 3.66
CA LEU A 90 -0.69 -22.78 3.94
C LEU A 90 0.71 -22.29 3.54
N LEU A 91 0.85 -21.53 2.45
CA LEU A 91 2.12 -20.92 2.06
C LEU A 91 2.58 -19.83 3.05
N PHE A 92 1.68 -19.28 3.87
CA PHE A 92 2.02 -18.35 4.93
C PHE A 92 2.29 -18.99 6.28
N SER A 93 2.06 -20.30 6.45
CA SER A 93 2.18 -20.98 7.75
C SER A 93 3.56 -20.82 8.40
N ASP A 94 4.63 -20.85 7.60
CA ASP A 94 6.01 -20.67 8.03
C ASP A 94 6.73 -19.48 7.35
N HIS A 95 5.96 -18.61 6.64
CA HIS A 95 6.50 -17.44 5.99
C HIS A 95 7.04 -16.41 7.00
N VAL A 96 8.32 -16.05 6.88
CA VAL A 96 9.02 -15.15 7.80
C VAL A 96 9.29 -13.81 7.10
N GLY A 97 8.40 -12.87 7.29
CA GLY A 97 8.51 -11.52 6.75
C GLY A 97 7.31 -10.65 7.12
N ASP A 98 7.53 -9.35 7.26
CA ASP A 98 6.45 -8.38 7.21
C ASP A 98 6.31 -7.90 5.76
N CYS A 99 5.14 -8.02 5.15
CA CYS A 99 4.92 -7.40 3.83
C CYS A 99 5.06 -5.88 3.94
N LEU A 100 4.42 -5.31 4.94
CA LEU A 100 4.47 -3.89 5.28
C LEU A 100 5.18 -3.72 6.63
N SER A 101 6.08 -2.74 6.72
CA SER A 101 6.79 -2.45 7.98
C SER A 101 5.82 -2.15 9.13
N PRO A 102 6.21 -2.43 10.40
CA PRO A 102 5.37 -2.10 11.55
C PRO A 102 4.98 -0.62 11.62
N CYS A 103 5.92 0.29 11.31
CA CYS A 103 5.68 1.73 11.30
C CYS A 103 4.64 2.13 10.24
N GLN A 104 4.68 1.55 9.03
CA GLN A 104 3.70 1.78 7.98
C GLN A 104 2.31 1.27 8.38
N ARG A 105 2.21 0.07 8.97
CA ARG A 105 0.92 -0.51 9.40
C ARG A 105 0.27 0.27 10.53
N LEU A 106 1.05 0.93 11.38
CA LEU A 106 0.56 1.76 12.47
C LEU A 106 0.22 3.19 12.04
N CYS A 107 0.72 3.65 10.89
CA CYS A 107 0.31 4.92 10.31
C CYS A 107 -1.13 4.81 9.77
N PRO A 108 -2.12 5.58 10.29
CA PRO A 108 -3.49 5.52 9.79
C PRO A 108 -3.62 5.90 8.30
N LEU A 109 -2.66 6.67 7.77
CA LEU A 109 -2.58 7.06 6.36
C LEU A 109 -1.66 6.14 5.54
N MET A 110 -1.09 5.10 6.16
CA MET A 110 -0.27 4.08 5.47
C MET A 110 0.96 4.64 4.73
N LEU A 111 1.60 5.68 5.28
CA LEU A 111 2.84 6.22 4.72
C LEU A 111 3.90 5.12 4.58
N ASN A 112 4.50 5.00 3.40
CA ASN A 112 5.62 4.08 3.18
C ASN A 112 6.91 4.67 3.77
N ILE A 113 7.03 4.53 5.08
CA ILE A 113 8.10 5.12 5.88
C ILE A 113 9.48 4.58 5.50
N PRO A 114 9.70 3.27 5.31
CA PRO A 114 11.01 2.78 4.90
C PRO A 114 11.48 3.35 3.57
N VAL A 115 10.60 3.49 2.58
CA VAL A 115 10.93 4.10 1.28
C VAL A 115 11.26 5.58 1.45
N MET A 116 10.48 6.32 2.24
CA MET A 116 10.78 7.72 2.56
C MET A 116 12.17 7.86 3.16
N LEU A 117 12.51 7.04 4.16
CA LEU A 117 13.81 7.11 4.84
C LEU A 117 14.97 6.70 3.92
N ARG A 118 14.79 5.71 3.04
CA ARG A 118 15.79 5.37 2.00
C ARG A 118 16.07 6.56 1.09
N HIS A 119 15.05 7.27 0.64
CA HIS A 119 15.23 8.46 -0.19
C HIS A 119 15.96 9.59 0.54
N ILE A 120 15.63 9.83 1.82
CA ILE A 120 16.32 10.85 2.64
C ILE A 120 17.78 10.47 2.85
N GLN A 121 18.07 9.22 3.21
CA GLN A 121 19.44 8.69 3.38
C GLN A 121 20.28 8.88 2.11
N ALA A 122 19.70 8.64 0.95
CA ALA A 122 20.36 8.80 -0.35
C ALA A 122 20.40 10.25 -0.85
N GLY A 123 19.91 11.23 -0.08
CA GLY A 123 19.85 12.64 -0.48
C GLY A 123 18.82 12.94 -1.57
N ARG A 124 17.95 11.99 -1.90
CA ARG A 124 16.89 12.10 -2.93
C ARG A 124 15.63 12.74 -2.32
N LEU A 125 15.73 14.03 -1.99
CA LEU A 125 14.65 14.75 -1.31
C LEU A 125 13.36 14.90 -2.15
N PRO A 126 13.43 15.08 -3.49
CA PRO A 126 12.22 15.07 -4.33
C PRO A 126 11.43 13.77 -4.26
N GLU A 127 12.12 12.61 -4.25
CA GLU A 127 11.49 11.29 -4.16
C GLU A 127 10.93 11.03 -2.77
N ALA A 128 11.63 11.50 -1.71
CA ALA A 128 11.11 11.47 -0.35
C ALA A 128 9.83 12.29 -0.22
N SER A 129 9.81 13.50 -0.79
CA SER A 129 8.62 14.36 -0.89
C SER A 129 7.48 13.66 -1.63
N ALA A 130 7.74 13.07 -2.79
CA ALA A 130 6.74 12.34 -3.55
C ALA A 130 6.15 11.17 -2.71
N THR A 131 6.99 10.42 -1.99
CA THR A 131 6.55 9.35 -1.10
C THR A 131 5.64 9.86 0.01
N ILE A 132 5.99 10.98 0.64
CA ILE A 132 5.16 11.61 1.67
C ILE A 132 3.82 12.05 1.08
N ARG A 133 3.85 12.77 -0.05
CA ARG A 133 2.67 13.32 -0.69
C ARG A 133 1.74 12.26 -1.30
N GLN A 134 2.21 11.05 -1.55
CA GLN A 134 1.33 9.94 -1.91
C GLN A 134 0.40 9.53 -0.76
N ALA A 135 0.79 9.73 0.48
CA ALA A 135 0.04 9.27 1.65
C ALA A 135 -0.52 10.42 2.51
N LEU A 136 0.21 11.52 2.68
CA LEU A 136 -0.11 12.56 3.65
C LEU A 136 -0.66 13.84 2.97
N PRO A 137 -1.93 14.20 3.22
CA PRO A 137 -2.56 15.37 2.57
C PRO A 137 -2.01 16.72 3.07
N LEU A 138 -1.76 16.85 4.37
CA LEU A 138 -1.21 18.04 5.02
C LEU A 138 0.07 17.68 5.76
N ALA A 139 1.09 17.27 5.01
CA ALA A 139 2.29 16.65 5.55
C ALA A 139 3.05 17.58 6.51
N GLY A 140 3.16 18.87 6.20
CA GLY A 140 3.83 19.86 7.06
C GLY A 140 3.11 20.08 8.40
N VAL A 141 1.78 19.93 8.42
CA VAL A 141 0.98 19.93 9.65
C VAL A 141 1.22 18.65 10.45
N LEU A 142 1.22 17.49 9.79
CA LEU A 142 1.44 16.19 10.44
C LEU A 142 2.85 16.08 11.01
N GLY A 143 3.88 16.55 10.33
CA GLY A 143 5.25 16.58 10.84
C GLY A 143 5.42 17.41 12.13
N ARG A 144 4.41 18.21 12.50
CA ARG A 144 4.40 19.02 13.72
C ARG A 144 3.42 18.50 14.79
N LEU A 145 2.22 18.09 14.39
CA LEU A 145 1.12 17.78 15.30
C LEU A 145 0.81 16.29 15.44
N CYS A 146 1.37 15.42 14.60
CA CYS A 146 1.15 13.99 14.71
C CYS A 146 1.77 13.44 16.00
N HIS A 147 0.99 12.62 16.73
CA HIS A 147 1.49 11.90 17.91
C HIS A 147 2.32 10.65 17.58
N HIS A 148 2.72 10.49 16.33
CA HIS A 148 3.67 9.54 15.75
C HIS A 148 3.52 8.08 16.21
N PRO A 149 2.34 7.43 15.99
CA PRO A 149 2.16 6.01 16.35
C PRO A 149 3.14 5.08 15.60
N CYS A 150 3.67 5.54 14.47
CA CYS A 150 4.67 4.84 13.69
C CYS A 150 5.98 4.61 14.47
N GLU A 151 6.44 5.59 15.25
CA GLU A 151 7.64 5.50 16.08
C GLU A 151 7.46 4.52 17.23
N GLN A 152 6.25 4.44 17.83
CA GLN A 152 5.93 3.48 18.88
C GLN A 152 6.06 2.02 18.40
N GLY A 153 5.80 1.77 17.10
CA GLY A 153 5.95 0.46 16.48
C GLY A 153 7.28 0.24 15.80
N CYS A 154 8.19 1.18 15.84
CA CYS A 154 9.48 1.05 15.19
C CYS A 154 10.33 -0.04 15.87
N ARG A 155 10.74 -1.08 15.09
CA ARG A 155 11.59 -2.16 15.64
C ARG A 155 12.92 -1.67 16.17
N ARG A 156 13.44 -0.57 15.63
CA ARG A 156 14.67 0.03 16.13
C ARG A 156 14.57 0.35 17.63
N GLY A 157 13.39 0.78 18.10
CA GLY A 157 13.13 1.04 19.52
C GLY A 157 13.21 -0.18 20.43
N GLN A 158 13.33 -1.41 19.88
CA GLN A 158 13.64 -2.61 20.67
C GLN A 158 15.15 -2.77 20.93
N TRP A 159 15.99 -1.99 20.28
CA TRP A 159 17.45 -2.03 20.39
C TRP A 159 18.03 -0.79 21.07
N ASP A 160 17.70 0.38 20.54
CA ASP A 160 18.08 1.69 21.06
C ASP A 160 16.86 2.64 20.99
N ASP A 161 16.92 3.74 20.23
CA ASP A 161 15.81 4.67 20.03
C ASP A 161 15.09 4.38 18.71
N PRO A 162 13.76 4.54 18.62
CA PRO A 162 13.06 4.50 17.33
C PRO A 162 13.63 5.55 16.37
N ALA A 163 13.53 5.33 15.07
CA ALA A 163 13.86 6.35 14.09
C ALA A 163 12.92 7.56 14.25
N ALA A 164 13.45 8.78 14.16
CA ALA A 164 12.71 10.04 14.33
C ALA A 164 11.84 10.36 13.10
N ILE A 165 10.83 9.53 12.85
CA ILE A 165 10.03 9.54 11.62
C ILE A 165 9.32 10.87 11.42
N ARG A 166 8.66 11.39 12.46
CA ARG A 166 7.95 12.66 12.41
C ARG A 166 8.89 13.83 12.09
N GLU A 167 10.08 13.84 12.67
CA GLU A 167 11.07 14.87 12.37
C GLU A 167 11.55 14.77 10.92
N MET A 168 11.67 13.57 10.36
CA MET A 168 12.02 13.38 8.94
C MET A 168 10.92 13.89 8.01
N GLU A 169 9.64 13.66 8.34
CA GLU A 169 8.51 14.26 7.63
C GLU A 169 8.58 15.80 7.65
N LYS A 170 8.90 16.38 8.82
CA LYS A 170 9.07 17.83 8.98
C LYS A 170 10.22 18.37 8.14
N VAL A 171 11.39 17.71 8.16
CA VAL A 171 12.56 18.12 7.35
C VAL A 171 12.22 18.22 5.86
N ILE A 172 11.53 17.22 5.32
CA ILE A 172 11.16 17.20 3.90
C ILE A 172 10.15 18.30 3.57
N THR A 173 9.13 18.50 4.40
CA THR A 173 8.13 19.53 4.14
C THR A 173 8.67 20.95 4.33
N ASP A 174 9.60 21.16 5.25
CA ASP A 174 10.31 22.44 5.40
C ASP A 174 11.27 22.70 4.23
N TRP A 175 11.91 21.65 3.70
CA TRP A 175 12.68 21.72 2.48
C TRP A 175 11.81 22.06 1.26
N GLU A 176 10.64 21.44 1.07
CA GLU A 176 9.69 21.80 0.01
C GLU A 176 9.36 23.29 0.05
N ARG A 177 9.01 23.79 1.23
CA ARG A 177 8.62 25.19 1.45
C ARG A 177 9.78 26.16 1.17
N SER A 178 10.99 25.87 1.65
CA SER A 178 12.16 26.74 1.49
C SER A 178 12.73 26.73 0.07
N SER A 179 12.64 25.61 -0.64
CA SER A 179 13.14 25.45 -2.02
C SER A 179 12.12 25.83 -3.09
N GLY A 180 10.85 26.09 -2.71
CA GLY A 180 9.76 26.29 -3.67
C GLY A 180 9.40 25.02 -4.46
N TYR A 181 9.90 23.85 -4.04
CA TYR A 181 9.59 22.57 -4.70
C TYR A 181 8.12 22.20 -4.47
N SER A 182 7.45 21.77 -5.53
CA SER A 182 6.09 21.23 -5.45
C SER A 182 6.00 19.92 -6.24
N PRO A 183 5.67 18.80 -5.61
CA PRO A 183 5.55 17.52 -6.30
C PRO A 183 4.38 17.47 -7.30
N SER A 184 3.42 18.41 -7.20
CA SER A 184 2.29 18.55 -8.12
C SER A 184 2.57 19.55 -9.26
N GLY A 185 3.75 20.18 -9.31
CA GLY A 185 4.05 21.25 -10.23
C GLY A 185 4.29 20.77 -11.66
N LYS A 186 3.45 21.23 -12.61
CA LYS A 186 3.92 21.48 -13.98
C LYS A 186 5.10 22.43 -13.83
N ALA A 187 6.30 22.00 -14.20
CA ALA A 187 7.45 22.88 -14.21
C ALA A 187 7.17 24.06 -15.16
N GLU A 188 7.06 25.26 -14.63
CA GLU A 188 7.15 26.45 -15.46
C GLU A 188 8.53 26.47 -16.10
N GLY A 189 8.57 26.27 -17.40
CA GLY A 189 9.73 26.57 -18.25
C GLY A 189 10.94 25.64 -18.17
N GLY A 190 10.81 24.31 -18.36
CA GLY A 190 11.98 23.45 -18.55
C GLY A 190 11.61 22.02 -18.95
N LYS A 191 12.10 21.58 -20.11
CA LYS A 191 11.94 20.22 -20.60
C LYS A 191 12.53 19.22 -19.60
N ARG A 192 11.71 18.65 -18.69
CA ARG A 192 12.08 17.44 -17.95
C ARG A 192 11.78 16.22 -18.81
N LYS A 193 12.80 15.41 -19.06
CA LYS A 193 12.64 14.02 -19.47
C LYS A 193 11.78 13.35 -18.40
N ALA A 194 10.71 12.70 -18.84
CA ALA A 194 9.83 11.88 -18.02
C ALA A 194 10.64 10.70 -17.47
N GLU A 195 11.21 10.86 -16.28
CA GLU A 195 11.58 9.73 -15.43
C GLU A 195 10.44 9.53 -14.46
N THR A 196 9.78 8.46 -14.67
CA THR A 196 8.59 7.86 -14.14
C THR A 196 8.56 7.79 -12.61
N GLY A 197 8.14 8.87 -11.95
CA GLY A 197 7.42 8.73 -10.70
C GLY A 197 5.93 8.57 -11.01
N PRO A 198 5.18 7.74 -10.28
CA PRO A 198 3.75 7.62 -10.54
C PRO A 198 3.10 8.98 -10.44
N SER A 199 2.35 9.38 -11.48
CA SER A 199 1.57 10.61 -11.51
C SER A 199 0.70 10.64 -10.25
N ILE A 200 0.79 11.72 -9.48
CA ILE A 200 -0.05 11.92 -8.27
C ILE A 200 -1.53 12.05 -8.69
N LEU A 201 -1.79 12.37 -9.94
CA LEU A 201 -3.13 12.50 -10.51
C LEU A 201 -3.39 11.29 -11.43
N THR A 202 -4.40 10.51 -11.11
CA THR A 202 -4.95 9.49 -12.01
C THR A 202 -5.98 10.19 -12.91
N PRO A 203 -5.84 10.22 -14.24
CA PRO A 203 -6.88 10.75 -15.09
C PRO A 203 -8.15 9.92 -14.88
N ALA A 204 -9.20 10.53 -14.31
CA ALA A 204 -10.50 9.88 -14.29
C ALA A 204 -11.05 9.82 -15.71
N ALA A 205 -11.63 8.69 -16.10
CA ALA A 205 -12.32 8.55 -17.39
C ALA A 205 -13.47 9.58 -17.52
N GLU A 206 -14.07 9.99 -16.39
CA GLU A 206 -15.03 11.08 -16.28
C GLU A 206 -14.85 11.80 -14.94
N ALA A 207 -14.45 13.09 -14.98
CA ALA A 207 -14.40 13.94 -13.80
C ALA A 207 -15.83 14.20 -13.29
N LYS A 208 -16.09 13.95 -12.01
CA LYS A 208 -17.35 14.26 -11.31
C LYS A 208 -17.14 15.42 -10.36
N THR A 209 -18.23 16.07 -9.97
CA THR A 209 -18.22 17.23 -9.09
C THR A 209 -18.56 16.84 -7.64
N VAL A 210 -17.74 17.29 -6.68
CA VAL A 210 -17.94 17.00 -5.25
C VAL A 210 -17.93 18.28 -4.42
N ALA A 211 -18.97 18.49 -3.62
CA ALA A 211 -18.99 19.51 -2.59
C ALA A 211 -18.54 18.91 -1.25
N ILE A 212 -17.60 19.57 -0.58
CA ILE A 212 -17.16 19.22 0.77
C ILE A 212 -17.53 20.38 1.70
N ILE A 213 -18.33 20.10 2.70
CA ILE A 213 -18.77 21.10 3.68
C ILE A 213 -17.91 20.96 4.93
N GLY A 214 -17.04 21.93 5.15
CA GLY A 214 -16.06 22.00 6.22
C GLY A 214 -14.61 21.88 5.72
N ALA A 215 -13.83 22.94 5.89
CA ALA A 215 -12.41 23.02 5.56
C ALA A 215 -11.51 22.65 6.75
N GLY A 216 -11.96 21.76 7.63
CA GLY A 216 -11.16 21.19 8.72
C GLY A 216 -10.28 20.02 8.25
N PRO A 217 -9.52 19.37 9.16
CA PRO A 217 -8.58 18.28 8.82
C PRO A 217 -9.20 17.16 7.98
N THR A 218 -10.43 16.75 8.30
CA THR A 218 -11.15 15.68 7.58
C THR A 218 -11.54 16.13 6.17
N GLY A 219 -12.12 17.34 6.03
CA GLY A 219 -12.56 17.85 4.74
C GLY A 219 -11.38 18.14 3.80
N LEU A 220 -10.30 18.75 4.31
CA LEU A 220 -9.10 19.01 3.53
C LEU A 220 -8.41 17.72 3.08
N ALA A 221 -8.39 16.69 3.95
CA ALA A 221 -7.88 15.37 3.57
C ALA A 221 -8.75 14.73 2.48
N ALA A 222 -10.07 14.78 2.60
CA ALA A 222 -10.98 14.26 1.59
C ALA A 222 -10.82 15.01 0.25
N ALA A 223 -10.70 16.34 0.28
CA ALA A 223 -10.44 17.15 -0.90
C ALA A 223 -9.15 16.72 -1.61
N TYR A 224 -8.09 16.49 -0.85
CA TYR A 224 -6.81 16.01 -1.38
C TYR A 224 -6.95 14.70 -2.16
N TYR A 225 -7.58 13.68 -1.56
CA TYR A 225 -7.69 12.37 -2.21
C TYR A 225 -8.66 12.37 -3.38
N LEU A 226 -9.81 13.06 -3.28
CA LEU A 226 -10.77 13.16 -4.38
C LEU A 226 -10.21 13.91 -5.59
N THR A 227 -9.46 14.99 -5.37
CA THR A 227 -8.78 15.71 -6.45
C THR A 227 -7.71 14.86 -7.12
N ARG A 228 -6.99 14.02 -6.35
CA ARG A 228 -6.04 13.05 -6.92
C ARG A 228 -6.69 11.99 -7.79
N GLU A 229 -7.92 11.61 -7.46
CA GLU A 229 -8.74 10.69 -8.28
C GLU A 229 -9.34 11.35 -9.53
N GLY A 230 -9.08 12.66 -9.74
CA GLY A 230 -9.48 13.41 -10.92
C GLY A 230 -10.85 14.08 -10.81
N HIS A 231 -11.46 14.13 -9.63
CA HIS A 231 -12.74 14.82 -9.41
C HIS A 231 -12.56 16.32 -9.23
N ALA A 232 -13.54 17.11 -9.67
CA ALA A 232 -13.63 18.54 -9.42
C ALA A 232 -14.19 18.76 -8.00
N VAL A 233 -13.40 19.35 -7.11
CA VAL A 233 -13.73 19.48 -5.69
C VAL A 233 -13.89 20.93 -5.30
N THR A 234 -15.04 21.26 -4.70
CA THR A 234 -15.31 22.56 -4.07
C THR A 234 -15.46 22.36 -2.56
N VAL A 235 -14.60 23.02 -1.79
CA VAL A 235 -14.66 23.03 -0.32
C VAL A 235 -15.36 24.30 0.16
N VAL A 236 -16.40 24.15 0.95
CA VAL A 236 -17.19 25.24 1.54
C VAL A 236 -16.94 25.26 3.04
N ASP A 237 -16.69 26.44 3.62
CA ASP A 237 -16.54 26.60 5.07
C ASP A 237 -17.14 27.92 5.55
N ARG A 238 -17.77 27.92 6.73
CA ARG A 238 -18.33 29.11 7.37
C ARG A 238 -17.26 30.11 7.84
N ARG A 239 -16.04 29.63 8.13
CA ARG A 239 -14.93 30.52 8.50
C ARG A 239 -14.33 31.19 7.25
N ALA A 240 -13.79 32.38 7.45
CA ALA A 240 -13.12 33.15 6.39
C ALA A 240 -11.79 32.49 5.93
N HIS A 241 -11.26 31.58 6.72
CA HIS A 241 -9.99 30.87 6.44
C HIS A 241 -10.15 29.36 6.59
N ALA A 242 -9.67 28.61 5.61
CA ALA A 242 -9.60 27.17 5.68
C ALA A 242 -8.62 26.71 6.77
N GLY A 243 -8.83 25.50 7.30
CA GLY A 243 -8.00 24.89 8.36
C GLY A 243 -8.82 24.37 9.55
N GLY A 244 -10.04 24.90 9.74
CA GLY A 244 -10.91 24.47 10.85
C GLY A 244 -10.20 24.59 12.20
N SER A 245 -10.27 23.56 13.04
CA SER A 245 -9.61 23.52 14.35
C SER A 245 -8.08 23.62 14.33
N LEU A 246 -7.43 23.46 13.18
CA LEU A 246 -5.99 23.68 13.07
C LEU A 246 -5.60 25.14 13.26
N ARG A 247 -6.52 26.08 13.00
CA ARG A 247 -6.31 27.51 13.25
C ARG A 247 -6.31 27.86 14.73
N ASP A 248 -6.88 26.99 15.55
CA ASP A 248 -7.00 27.20 16.99
C ASP A 248 -5.75 26.63 17.74
N VAL A 249 -4.81 25.99 17.01
CA VAL A 249 -3.55 25.47 17.56
C VAL A 249 -2.57 26.62 17.80
N PRO A 250 -1.88 26.69 18.96
CA PRO A 250 -0.89 27.72 19.24
C PRO A 250 0.19 27.80 18.15
N SER A 251 0.55 29.02 17.73
CA SER A 251 1.52 29.29 16.65
C SER A 251 2.91 28.67 16.92
N ALA A 252 3.28 28.51 18.18
CA ALA A 252 4.51 27.82 18.59
C ALA A 252 4.52 26.33 18.18
N GLN A 253 3.36 25.70 18.06
CA GLN A 253 3.22 24.29 17.64
C GLN A 253 2.95 24.18 16.14
N LEU A 254 2.10 25.06 15.61
CA LEU A 254 1.75 25.13 14.19
C LEU A 254 1.78 26.58 13.71
N PRO A 255 2.89 27.06 13.14
CA PRO A 255 2.95 28.38 12.52
C PRO A 255 1.89 28.54 11.41
N ALA A 256 1.23 29.69 11.34
CA ALA A 256 0.15 29.94 10.38
C ALA A 256 0.63 29.78 8.93
N GLU A 257 1.85 30.22 8.63
CA GLU A 257 2.47 30.09 7.31
C GLU A 257 2.67 28.63 6.86
N VAL A 258 2.83 27.69 7.79
CA VAL A 258 2.91 26.26 7.47
C VAL A 258 1.54 25.73 7.05
N LEU A 259 0.49 26.07 7.81
CA LEU A 259 -0.86 25.67 7.48
C LEU A 259 -1.32 26.28 6.15
N ASP A 260 -1.03 27.56 5.94
CA ASP A 260 -1.39 28.27 4.70
C ASP A 260 -0.66 27.68 3.48
N ALA A 261 0.62 27.33 3.62
CA ALA A 261 1.36 26.67 2.57
C ALA A 261 0.77 25.30 2.20
N GLU A 262 0.36 24.51 3.19
CA GLU A 262 -0.28 23.22 2.97
C GLU A 262 -1.66 23.35 2.30
N ILE A 263 -2.46 24.35 2.69
CA ILE A 263 -3.74 24.63 2.03
C ILE A 263 -3.52 25.11 0.59
N ALA A 264 -2.49 25.92 0.36
CA ALA A 264 -2.13 26.37 -0.98
C ALA A 264 -1.73 25.20 -1.92
N VAL A 265 -1.20 24.10 -1.39
CA VAL A 265 -0.98 22.86 -2.19
C VAL A 265 -2.30 22.36 -2.77
N LEU A 266 -3.36 22.28 -1.96
CA LEU A 266 -4.70 21.87 -2.44
C LEU A 266 -5.24 22.80 -3.53
N GLY A 267 -5.09 24.11 -3.35
CA GLY A 267 -5.46 25.09 -4.38
C GLY A 267 -4.72 24.88 -5.69
N ARG A 268 -3.40 24.63 -5.64
CA ARG A 268 -2.59 24.30 -6.84
C ARG A 268 -3.00 22.98 -7.50
N MET A 269 -3.54 22.04 -6.73
CA MET A 269 -4.09 20.79 -7.26
C MET A 269 -5.43 20.98 -7.96
N GLY A 270 -6.09 22.12 -7.80
CA GLY A 270 -7.37 22.45 -8.43
C GLY A 270 -8.57 22.42 -7.48
N VAL A 271 -8.36 22.35 -6.16
CA VAL A 271 -9.47 22.49 -5.19
C VAL A 271 -9.96 23.93 -5.16
N GLU A 272 -11.26 24.13 -5.38
CA GLU A 272 -11.94 25.41 -5.23
C GLU A 272 -12.34 25.62 -3.75
N PHE A 273 -12.10 26.81 -3.20
CA PHE A 273 -12.51 27.17 -1.85
C PHE A 273 -13.58 28.26 -1.86
N LYS A 274 -14.73 27.99 -1.23
CA LYS A 274 -15.81 28.94 -0.97
C LYS A 274 -15.90 29.16 0.53
N LEU A 275 -15.12 30.11 1.01
CA LEU A 275 -15.01 30.47 2.43
C LEU A 275 -15.98 31.56 2.82
N GLY A 276 -16.37 31.64 4.13
CA GLY A 276 -17.37 32.55 4.61
C GLY A 276 -18.80 32.16 4.20
N ALA A 277 -19.01 30.92 3.75
CA ALA A 277 -20.30 30.39 3.35
C ALA A 277 -20.72 29.24 4.28
N GLU A 278 -21.93 29.33 4.83
CA GLU A 278 -22.47 28.37 5.78
C GLU A 278 -23.59 27.53 5.16
N LEU A 279 -23.69 26.30 5.55
CA LEU A 279 -24.81 25.42 5.21
C LEU A 279 -26.08 25.96 5.91
N GLY A 280 -27.17 26.15 5.15
CA GLY A 280 -28.42 26.74 5.61
C GLY A 280 -29.05 27.60 4.52
N ASN A 281 -29.23 28.88 4.75
CA ASN A 281 -29.78 29.81 3.78
C ASN A 281 -28.71 30.88 3.41
N PRO A 282 -28.27 31.00 2.14
CA PRO A 282 -28.89 30.39 0.93
C PRO A 282 -28.35 29.02 0.51
N LEU A 283 -27.31 28.47 1.14
CA LEU A 283 -26.66 27.24 0.73
C LEU A 283 -27.33 25.99 1.34
N THR A 284 -28.36 25.47 0.68
CA THR A 284 -29.10 24.29 1.15
C THR A 284 -28.54 22.99 0.59
N LEU A 285 -28.78 21.87 1.30
CA LEU A 285 -28.39 20.52 0.80
C LEU A 285 -29.06 20.18 -0.53
N ASP A 286 -30.33 20.58 -0.72
CA ASP A 286 -31.04 20.37 -1.98
C ASP A 286 -30.44 21.18 -3.13
N GLY A 287 -30.00 22.40 -2.85
CA GLY A 287 -29.29 23.25 -3.81
C GLY A 287 -27.95 22.63 -4.23
N LEU A 288 -27.19 22.14 -3.26
CA LEU A 288 -25.94 21.43 -3.51
C LEU A 288 -26.17 20.10 -4.26
N GLY A 289 -27.21 19.33 -3.92
CA GLY A 289 -27.56 18.07 -4.58
C GLY A 289 -27.93 18.22 -6.06
N ARG A 290 -28.38 19.43 -6.48
CA ARG A 290 -28.62 19.75 -7.90
C ARG A 290 -27.37 20.15 -8.67
N GLY A 291 -26.36 20.70 -7.95
CA GLY A 291 -25.13 21.21 -8.56
C GLY A 291 -23.93 20.26 -8.49
N PHE A 292 -23.98 19.23 -7.63
CA PHE A 292 -22.88 18.32 -7.38
C PHE A 292 -23.34 16.85 -7.49
N ASP A 293 -22.41 15.98 -7.92
CA ASP A 293 -22.64 14.54 -8.02
C ASP A 293 -22.57 13.84 -6.65
N ALA A 294 -21.83 14.42 -5.69
CA ALA A 294 -21.80 13.97 -4.31
C ALA A 294 -21.52 15.14 -3.34
N ILE A 295 -21.96 14.99 -2.09
CA ILE A 295 -21.74 15.94 -1.00
C ILE A 295 -21.10 15.20 0.16
N LEU A 296 -20.01 15.74 0.73
CA LEU A 296 -19.40 15.24 1.94
C LEU A 296 -19.50 16.25 3.08
N LEU A 297 -20.17 15.88 4.15
CA LEU A 297 -20.26 16.66 5.37
C LEU A 297 -19.05 16.35 6.28
N ALA A 298 -18.20 17.35 6.52
CA ALA A 298 -17.02 17.29 7.39
C ALA A 298 -16.97 18.51 8.32
N VAL A 299 -18.13 18.89 8.85
CA VAL A 299 -18.40 20.15 9.54
C VAL A 299 -17.83 20.26 10.97
N GLY A 300 -17.12 19.23 11.44
CA GLY A 300 -16.61 19.18 12.82
C GLY A 300 -17.67 18.70 13.80
N GLU A 301 -17.60 19.12 15.06
CA GLU A 301 -18.63 18.84 16.04
C GLU A 301 -19.84 19.76 15.76
N LEU A 302 -21.03 19.17 15.73
CA LEU A 302 -22.27 19.84 15.39
C LEU A 302 -23.20 19.87 16.60
N ALA A 303 -23.74 21.04 16.93
CA ALA A 303 -24.75 21.17 17.96
C ALA A 303 -26.08 20.55 17.50
N LYS A 304 -26.89 20.05 18.45
CA LYS A 304 -28.14 19.35 18.11
C LYS A 304 -29.18 20.25 17.43
N ASP A 305 -29.28 21.47 17.88
CA ASP A 305 -30.14 22.55 17.35
C ASP A 305 -29.71 22.94 15.93
N GLU A 306 -28.41 23.13 15.68
CA GLU A 306 -27.84 23.39 14.36
C GLU A 306 -28.15 22.23 13.39
N ALA A 307 -28.00 20.97 13.86
CA ALA A 307 -28.35 19.81 13.06
C ALA A 307 -29.84 19.70 12.73
N ALA A 308 -30.73 20.10 13.67
CA ALA A 308 -32.16 20.10 13.47
C ALA A 308 -32.59 21.18 12.46
N GLU A 309 -32.02 22.37 12.52
CA GLU A 309 -32.26 23.47 11.56
C GLU A 309 -31.87 23.08 10.14
N LEU A 310 -30.79 22.27 9.99
CA LEU A 310 -30.31 21.76 8.72
C LEU A 310 -31.01 20.48 8.25
N ALA A 311 -32.02 19.98 9.00
CA ALA A 311 -32.73 18.74 8.75
C ALA A 311 -31.80 17.52 8.56
N LEU A 312 -30.68 17.49 9.29
CA LEU A 312 -29.69 16.43 9.19
C LEU A 312 -30.10 15.20 10.01
N PRO A 313 -29.93 13.98 9.48
CA PRO A 313 -30.28 12.76 10.20
C PRO A 313 -29.31 12.50 11.35
N MET A 314 -29.76 12.57 12.59
CA MET A 314 -28.94 12.40 13.80
C MET A 314 -29.19 11.07 14.50
N VAL A 315 -28.15 10.56 15.16
CA VAL A 315 -28.22 9.52 16.18
C VAL A 315 -27.46 10.01 17.42
N GLY A 316 -28.19 10.41 18.44
CA GLY A 316 -27.60 11.08 19.61
C GLY A 316 -27.02 12.45 19.24
N ALA A 317 -25.72 12.62 19.41
CA ALA A 317 -24.98 13.83 19.06
C ALA A 317 -24.19 13.72 17.73
N ALA A 318 -24.38 12.63 16.98
CA ALA A 318 -23.64 12.36 15.77
C ALA A 318 -24.56 12.27 14.54
N LEU A 319 -24.05 12.62 13.37
CA LEU A 319 -24.74 12.38 12.10
C LEU A 319 -24.88 10.88 11.87
N ARG A 320 -26.09 10.45 11.48
CA ARG A 320 -26.37 9.05 11.15
C ARG A 320 -25.69 8.70 9.83
N THR A 321 -24.80 7.72 9.87
CA THR A 321 -24.11 7.17 8.70
C THR A 321 -24.06 5.66 8.77
N ASP A 322 -23.95 5.01 7.62
CA ASP A 322 -23.49 3.63 7.56
C ASP A 322 -21.97 3.60 7.82
N PRO A 323 -21.49 2.85 8.80
CA PRO A 323 -20.07 2.82 9.18
C PRO A 323 -19.15 2.24 8.09
N ASN A 324 -19.69 1.44 7.15
CA ASN A 324 -18.92 0.81 6.08
C ASN A 324 -18.84 1.67 4.81
N THR A 325 -19.86 2.51 4.57
CA THR A 325 -20.01 3.29 3.34
C THR A 325 -19.87 4.79 3.55
N CYS A 326 -19.85 5.28 4.79
CA CYS A 326 -19.92 6.71 5.14
C CYS A 326 -21.17 7.43 4.61
N GLN A 327 -22.14 6.74 4.01
CA GLN A 327 -23.37 7.33 3.49
C GLN A 327 -24.33 7.71 4.63
N THR A 328 -24.99 8.85 4.47
CA THR A 328 -26.14 9.22 5.29
C THR A 328 -27.42 8.62 4.67
N PRO A 329 -28.59 8.69 5.34
CA PRO A 329 -29.87 8.34 4.72
C PRO A 329 -30.28 9.26 3.55
N LEU A 330 -29.61 10.41 3.37
CA LEU A 330 -29.85 11.32 2.27
C LEU A 330 -29.08 10.86 1.03
N GLU A 331 -29.75 10.92 -0.12
CA GLU A 331 -29.14 10.52 -1.38
C GLU A 331 -27.89 11.37 -1.71
N LYS A 332 -26.81 10.75 -2.20
CA LYS A 332 -25.53 11.38 -2.57
C LYS A 332 -24.80 12.10 -1.41
N VAL A 333 -25.32 12.03 -0.16
CA VAL A 333 -24.74 12.72 0.98
C VAL A 333 -23.97 11.74 1.87
N PHE A 334 -22.70 12.05 2.08
CA PHE A 334 -21.77 11.32 2.92
C PHE A 334 -21.41 12.18 4.14
N ALA A 335 -20.95 11.56 5.23
CA ALA A 335 -20.42 12.30 6.36
C ALA A 335 -19.23 11.60 6.99
N ALA A 336 -18.26 12.38 7.49
CA ALA A 336 -17.06 11.87 8.14
C ALA A 336 -16.46 12.89 9.13
N GLY A 337 -15.57 12.39 9.99
CA GLY A 337 -14.90 13.21 11.00
C GLY A 337 -15.72 13.40 12.26
N SER A 338 -15.50 14.52 12.98
CA SER A 338 -16.08 14.73 14.31
C SER A 338 -17.60 14.88 14.32
N CYS A 339 -18.24 15.21 13.20
CA CYS A 339 -19.69 15.21 13.08
C CYS A 339 -20.31 13.81 13.12
N VAL A 340 -19.51 12.76 12.85
CA VAL A 340 -19.91 11.35 12.96
C VAL A 340 -19.33 10.71 14.21
N ARG A 341 -18.03 10.94 14.46
CA ARG A 341 -17.31 10.42 15.62
C ARG A 341 -16.20 11.38 16.01
N VAL A 342 -16.24 11.91 17.23
CA VAL A 342 -15.22 12.83 17.74
C VAL A 342 -13.81 12.26 17.58
N GLN A 343 -12.94 13.01 16.92
CA GLN A 343 -11.55 12.64 16.66
C GLN A 343 -10.62 13.60 17.43
N LYS A 344 -9.92 13.05 18.43
CA LYS A 344 -8.95 13.82 19.23
C LYS A 344 -7.56 13.91 18.58
N GLN A 345 -7.30 13.07 17.56
CA GLN A 345 -6.00 12.96 16.92
C GLN A 345 -6.11 13.38 15.45
N ILE A 346 -5.29 14.34 15.05
CA ILE A 346 -5.32 14.90 13.70
C ILE A 346 -5.11 13.83 12.62
N ILE A 347 -4.18 12.90 12.83
CA ILE A 347 -3.91 11.83 11.88
C ILE A 347 -5.13 10.91 11.66
N LYS A 348 -5.93 10.68 12.72
CA LYS A 348 -7.17 9.92 12.61
C LYS A 348 -8.27 10.71 11.90
N ALA A 349 -8.38 12.01 12.17
CA ALA A 349 -9.32 12.88 11.44
C ALA A 349 -9.03 12.90 9.93
N MET A 350 -7.75 12.96 9.55
CA MET A 350 -7.35 12.88 8.15
C MET A 350 -7.58 11.48 7.54
N ALA A 351 -7.39 10.41 8.32
CA ALA A 351 -7.69 9.05 7.87
C ALA A 351 -9.19 8.82 7.65
N GLU A 352 -10.06 9.43 8.45
CA GLU A 352 -11.51 9.45 8.19
C GLU A 352 -11.83 10.20 6.88
N GLY A 353 -11.15 11.32 6.61
CA GLY A 353 -11.27 12.03 5.33
C GLY A 353 -10.86 11.17 4.13
N ARG A 354 -9.75 10.43 4.25
CA ARG A 354 -9.33 9.44 3.24
C ARG A 354 -10.37 8.36 3.01
N ALA A 355 -10.90 7.79 4.09
CA ALA A 355 -11.89 6.72 4.01
C ALA A 355 -13.19 7.21 3.35
N ALA A 356 -13.64 8.42 3.70
CA ALA A 356 -14.82 9.02 3.06
C ALA A 356 -14.57 9.33 1.58
N ALA A 357 -13.39 9.86 1.23
CA ALA A 357 -13.02 10.09 -0.17
C ALA A 357 -13.07 8.82 -1.00
N GLU A 358 -12.58 7.69 -0.48
CA GLU A 358 -12.68 6.40 -1.17
C GLU A 358 -14.13 5.94 -1.35
N CYS A 359 -14.98 6.09 -0.31
CA CYS A 359 -16.40 5.77 -0.41
C CYS A 359 -17.10 6.60 -1.49
N VAL A 360 -16.84 7.92 -1.50
CA VAL A 360 -17.38 8.86 -2.51
C VAL A 360 -16.87 8.51 -3.92
N ASN A 361 -15.57 8.27 -4.07
CA ASN A 361 -14.95 7.91 -5.36
C ASN A 361 -15.59 6.64 -5.95
N ARG A 362 -15.77 5.59 -5.16
CA ARG A 362 -16.44 4.36 -5.59
C ARG A 362 -17.88 4.59 -6.01
N PHE A 363 -18.63 5.37 -5.22
CA PHE A 363 -20.00 5.77 -5.54
C PHE A 363 -20.07 6.51 -6.88
N LEU A 364 -19.20 7.50 -7.10
CA LEU A 364 -19.15 8.28 -8.34
C LEU A 364 -18.78 7.45 -9.57
N ARG A 365 -18.07 6.35 -9.38
CA ARG A 365 -17.75 5.35 -10.43
C ARG A 365 -18.84 4.28 -10.61
N GLY A 366 -19.99 4.43 -9.96
CA GLY A 366 -21.09 3.44 -10.04
C GLY A 366 -20.81 2.13 -9.32
N GLN A 367 -19.82 2.10 -8.43
CA GLN A 367 -19.46 0.95 -7.60
C GLN A 367 -20.12 1.06 -6.23
N ALA A 368 -20.27 -0.06 -5.53
CA ALA A 368 -20.72 -0.05 -4.14
C ALA A 368 -19.75 0.79 -3.27
N ALA A 369 -20.27 1.81 -2.60
CA ALA A 369 -19.50 2.60 -1.66
C ALA A 369 -18.97 1.68 -0.55
N ARG A 370 -17.67 1.74 -0.27
CA ARG A 370 -17.02 0.92 0.76
C ARG A 370 -15.73 1.59 1.21
N ARG A 371 -15.49 1.57 2.52
CA ARG A 371 -14.22 2.03 3.08
C ARG A 371 -13.05 1.24 2.52
N PRO A 372 -11.85 1.84 2.41
CA PRO A 372 -10.66 1.13 1.95
C PRO A 372 -10.35 -0.05 2.89
N GLU A 373 -10.10 -1.21 2.30
CA GLU A 373 -9.60 -2.35 3.04
C GLU A 373 -8.14 -2.13 3.42
N LYS A 374 -7.74 -2.70 4.55
CA LYS A 374 -6.32 -2.73 4.89
C LYS A 374 -5.60 -3.65 3.92
N PRO A 375 -4.46 -3.23 3.36
CA PRO A 375 -3.66 -4.10 2.52
C PRO A 375 -3.27 -5.37 3.28
N PHE A 376 -3.26 -6.50 2.58
CA PHE A 376 -2.78 -7.76 3.15
C PHE A 376 -1.32 -7.60 3.61
N SER A 377 -1.04 -8.06 4.81
CA SER A 377 0.34 -8.13 5.33
C SER A 377 0.50 -9.34 6.24
N SER A 378 1.47 -10.19 5.93
CA SER A 378 2.02 -11.10 6.92
C SER A 378 2.74 -10.31 8.01
N ILE A 379 2.82 -10.86 9.22
CA ILE A 379 3.41 -10.19 10.37
C ILE A 379 4.33 -11.18 11.10
N MET A 380 5.62 -10.88 11.19
CA MET A 380 6.57 -11.72 11.93
C MET A 380 6.32 -11.76 13.44
N GLY A 381 5.73 -10.67 13.98
CA GLY A 381 5.57 -10.52 15.42
C GLY A 381 6.85 -10.01 16.10
N ARG A 382 7.01 -10.39 17.36
CA ARG A 382 8.18 -10.02 18.17
C ARG A 382 9.41 -10.82 17.69
N LEU A 383 10.53 -10.12 17.56
CA LEU A 383 11.83 -10.72 17.23
C LEU A 383 12.55 -11.15 18.50
N ASP A 384 13.30 -12.24 18.41
CA ASP A 384 14.26 -12.55 19.46
C ASP A 384 15.55 -11.68 19.32
N PRO A 385 16.41 -11.61 20.34
CA PRO A 385 17.60 -10.77 20.28
C PRO A 385 18.58 -11.14 19.14
N ALA A 386 18.63 -12.40 18.70
CA ALA A 386 19.49 -12.83 17.61
C ALA A 386 18.94 -12.39 16.26
N GLU A 387 17.62 -12.49 16.06
CA GLU A 387 16.94 -11.99 14.88
C GLU A 387 17.08 -10.47 14.77
N LEU A 388 16.90 -9.75 15.88
CA LEU A 388 17.08 -8.30 15.91
C LEU A 388 18.51 -7.89 15.52
N LYS A 389 19.53 -8.62 15.97
CA LYS A 389 20.92 -8.42 15.54
C LYS A 389 21.08 -8.62 14.02
N ALA A 390 20.38 -9.56 13.41
CA ALA A 390 20.42 -9.76 11.96
C ALA A 390 19.87 -8.54 11.19
N PHE A 391 18.83 -7.90 11.71
CA PHE A 391 18.34 -6.62 11.15
C PHE A 391 19.34 -5.48 11.31
N ILE A 392 19.96 -5.36 12.49
CA ILE A 392 20.85 -4.23 12.83
C ILE A 392 22.18 -4.31 12.07
N ARG A 393 22.65 -5.51 11.72
CA ARG A 393 23.96 -5.72 11.08
C ARG A 393 24.20 -4.81 9.89
N ASN A 394 23.16 -4.50 9.12
CA ASN A 394 23.23 -3.68 7.90
C ASN A 394 22.70 -2.26 8.11
N SER A 395 22.46 -1.82 9.33
CA SER A 395 22.04 -0.46 9.64
C SER A 395 23.12 0.31 10.41
N LYS A 396 23.09 1.63 10.33
CA LYS A 396 24.01 2.47 11.08
C LYS A 396 23.83 2.23 12.58
N SER A 397 24.93 1.91 13.29
CA SER A 397 24.94 1.77 14.74
C SER A 397 24.91 3.15 15.41
N GLY A 398 24.31 3.23 16.60
CA GLY A 398 24.26 4.44 17.43
C GLY A 398 22.84 4.90 17.75
N GLY A 399 22.67 5.69 18.80
CA GLY A 399 21.42 6.30 19.23
C GLY A 399 20.86 7.31 18.22
N SER A 400 19.71 7.92 18.52
CA SER A 400 19.09 8.92 17.66
C SER A 400 20.00 10.13 17.43
N VAL A 401 19.96 10.65 16.19
CA VAL A 401 20.70 11.85 15.81
C VAL A 401 19.90 13.06 16.28
N SER A 402 20.42 13.79 17.27
CA SER A 402 19.81 15.05 17.69
C SER A 402 20.25 16.17 16.78
N PRO A 403 19.36 17.12 16.41
CA PRO A 403 19.76 18.28 15.63
C PRO A 403 20.72 19.17 16.44
N CYS A 404 21.74 19.72 15.79
CA CYS A 404 22.68 20.67 16.39
C CYS A 404 21.96 21.92 16.89
N ASP A 405 20.96 22.39 16.14
CA ASP A 405 20.04 23.46 16.56
C ASP A 405 18.61 22.89 16.72
N ARG A 406 18.15 22.77 17.96
CA ARG A 406 16.80 22.27 18.26
C ARG A 406 15.69 23.15 17.69
N CYS A 407 15.93 24.45 17.52
CA CYS A 407 14.95 25.39 16.97
C CYS A 407 14.85 25.26 15.45
N ALA A 408 16.00 25.12 14.77
CA ALA A 408 16.03 24.95 13.32
C ALA A 408 15.67 23.53 12.84
N GLY A 409 15.80 22.52 13.73
CA GLY A 409 15.58 21.11 13.40
C GLY A 409 16.79 20.47 12.71
N HIS A 410 16.61 19.28 12.14
CA HIS A 410 17.68 18.54 11.49
C HIS A 410 18.12 19.21 10.19
N THR A 411 19.42 19.33 9.98
CA THR A 411 20.02 19.62 8.67
C THR A 411 19.84 18.43 7.71
N LYS A 412 20.06 18.64 6.42
CA LYS A 412 20.02 17.55 5.42
C LYS A 412 20.96 16.38 5.76
N GLN A 413 22.15 16.70 6.27
CA GLN A 413 23.16 15.70 6.65
C GLN A 413 22.74 14.92 7.89
N GLU A 414 22.21 15.59 8.91
CA GLU A 414 21.69 14.95 10.12
C GLU A 414 20.45 14.09 9.79
N ALA A 415 19.57 14.56 8.90
CA ALA A 415 18.42 13.80 8.45
C ALA A 415 18.83 12.53 7.68
N ALA A 416 19.85 12.61 6.82
CA ALA A 416 20.41 11.42 6.15
C ALA A 416 21.02 10.45 7.16
N ALA A 417 21.74 10.96 8.18
CA ALA A 417 22.35 10.16 9.22
C ALA A 417 21.29 9.49 10.13
N GLU A 418 20.18 10.18 10.47
CA GLU A 418 19.06 9.62 11.23
C GLU A 418 18.32 8.56 10.39
N SER A 419 18.09 8.86 9.11
CA SER A 419 17.41 7.93 8.19
C SER A 419 18.19 6.62 7.99
N ALA A 420 19.53 6.67 8.02
CA ALA A 420 20.41 5.49 7.94
C ALA A 420 20.29 4.53 9.14
N ARG A 421 19.62 4.94 10.21
CA ARG A 421 19.28 4.07 11.35
C ARG A 421 18.08 3.16 11.08
N CYS A 422 17.32 3.39 10.01
CA CYS A 422 16.18 2.55 9.65
C CYS A 422 16.62 1.09 9.42
N LEU A 423 15.88 0.14 9.97
CA LEU A 423 16.14 -1.30 9.81
C LEU A 423 15.55 -1.89 8.54
N HIS A 424 14.85 -1.09 7.74
CA HIS A 424 14.14 -1.55 6.54
C HIS A 424 13.37 -2.85 6.77
N CYS A 425 12.39 -2.77 7.71
CA CYS A 425 11.60 -3.91 8.16
C CYS A 425 10.50 -4.33 7.17
N ASP A 426 10.31 -3.59 6.08
CA ASP A 426 9.40 -3.91 4.98
C ASP A 426 9.96 -5.03 4.10
N CYS A 427 9.10 -5.60 3.27
CA CYS A 427 9.54 -6.55 2.25
C CYS A 427 10.10 -5.77 1.05
N HIS A 428 11.29 -6.12 0.57
CA HIS A 428 11.91 -5.52 -0.62
C HIS A 428 11.06 -5.70 -1.89
N SER A 429 10.19 -6.72 -1.95
CA SER A 429 9.21 -6.92 -3.03
C SER A 429 7.83 -6.34 -2.69
N SER A 430 7.72 -5.41 -1.73
CA SER A 430 6.43 -4.78 -1.40
C SER A 430 5.84 -4.10 -2.64
N GLY A 431 4.59 -4.48 -2.99
CA GLY A 431 3.93 -4.01 -4.22
C GLY A 431 4.15 -4.88 -5.46
N ASN A 432 5.18 -5.74 -5.50
CA ASN A 432 5.48 -6.64 -6.63
C ASN A 432 5.40 -8.12 -6.26
N CYS A 433 5.11 -8.45 -5.01
CA CYS A 433 5.02 -9.82 -4.53
C CYS A 433 3.72 -10.49 -5.02
N VAL A 434 3.85 -11.51 -5.87
CA VAL A 434 2.71 -12.25 -6.44
C VAL A 434 1.93 -13.00 -5.36
N LEU A 435 2.64 -13.54 -4.35
CA LEU A 435 2.00 -14.19 -3.20
C LEU A 435 1.13 -13.21 -2.39
N GLN A 436 1.63 -12.00 -2.11
CA GLN A 436 0.87 -10.95 -1.42
C GLN A 436 -0.36 -10.53 -2.24
N HIS A 437 -0.20 -10.34 -3.54
CA HIS A 437 -1.28 -9.97 -4.45
C HIS A 437 -2.44 -10.95 -4.38
N TYR A 438 -2.16 -12.25 -4.59
CA TYR A 438 -3.24 -13.25 -4.55
C TYR A 438 -3.78 -13.48 -3.14
N ALA A 439 -2.97 -13.31 -2.09
CA ALA A 439 -3.48 -13.33 -0.72
C ALA A 439 -4.53 -12.23 -0.47
N GLN A 440 -4.30 -11.02 -1.00
CA GLN A 440 -5.28 -9.92 -0.96
C GLN A 440 -6.54 -10.25 -1.77
N VAL A 441 -6.38 -10.76 -3.01
CA VAL A 441 -7.50 -11.08 -3.91
C VAL A 441 -8.43 -12.16 -3.32
N TYR A 442 -7.85 -13.21 -2.74
CA TYR A 442 -8.61 -14.32 -2.16
C TYR A 442 -8.97 -14.13 -0.68
N GLY A 443 -8.62 -13.01 -0.07
CA GLY A 443 -8.92 -12.72 1.34
C GLY A 443 -8.28 -13.73 2.29
N ALA A 444 -7.04 -14.15 2.01
CA ALA A 444 -6.32 -15.13 2.82
C ALA A 444 -5.95 -14.58 4.20
N ASP A 445 -6.04 -15.42 5.24
CA ASP A 445 -5.56 -15.10 6.58
C ASP A 445 -4.17 -15.71 6.80
N ALA A 446 -3.13 -14.87 6.86
CA ALA A 446 -1.77 -15.31 7.11
C ALA A 446 -1.56 -16.01 8.46
N ASN A 447 -2.52 -15.93 9.38
CA ASN A 447 -2.41 -16.52 10.71
C ASN A 447 -3.19 -17.82 10.87
N ARG A 448 -4.03 -18.22 9.89
CA ARG A 448 -4.93 -19.37 10.02
C ARG A 448 -4.21 -20.67 10.36
N PHE A 449 -3.07 -20.93 9.72
CA PHE A 449 -2.26 -22.13 9.95
C PHE A 449 -0.92 -21.81 10.61
N ARG A 450 -0.83 -20.64 11.25
CA ARG A 450 0.43 -20.21 11.87
C ARG A 450 0.75 -21.10 13.06
N SER A 451 1.95 -21.68 13.01
CA SER A 451 2.57 -22.43 14.10
C SER A 451 3.84 -21.70 14.59
N GLU A 452 4.79 -22.43 15.14
CA GLU A 452 6.12 -21.91 15.44
C GLU A 452 6.82 -21.53 14.13
N ARG A 453 7.16 -20.24 13.96
CA ARG A 453 7.80 -19.75 12.75
C ARG A 453 9.30 -20.06 12.76
N ARG A 454 9.87 -20.19 11.57
CA ARG A 454 11.33 -20.21 11.40
C ARG A 454 11.96 -18.91 11.90
N LYS A 455 13.25 -18.96 12.28
CA LYS A 455 14.00 -17.74 12.61
C LYS A 455 14.20 -16.88 11.38
N PHE A 456 14.22 -15.57 11.58
CA PHE A 456 14.53 -14.63 10.51
C PHE A 456 16.01 -14.75 10.15
N GLU A 457 16.29 -14.93 8.85
CA GLU A 457 17.61 -14.87 8.26
C GLU A 457 17.60 -13.95 7.06
N ARG A 458 18.67 -13.18 6.92
CA ARG A 458 18.95 -12.34 5.75
C ARG A 458 20.40 -12.56 5.33
N GLN A 459 20.60 -12.97 4.09
CA GLN A 459 21.90 -13.19 3.48
C GLN A 459 22.10 -12.14 2.40
N VAL A 460 23.01 -11.19 2.65
CA VAL A 460 23.41 -10.16 1.68
C VAL A 460 24.66 -10.66 0.98
N GLN A 461 24.60 -10.78 -0.34
CA GLN A 461 25.69 -11.23 -1.17
C GLN A 461 26.52 -10.05 -1.71
N PRO A 462 27.84 -10.18 -1.93
CA PRO A 462 28.68 -9.13 -2.49
C PRO A 462 28.19 -8.56 -3.82
N GLY A 463 27.56 -9.39 -4.68
CA GLY A 463 26.96 -8.99 -5.95
C GLY A 463 25.61 -8.29 -5.83
N GLY A 464 25.21 -7.87 -4.62
CA GLY A 464 23.98 -7.09 -4.42
C GLY A 464 22.70 -7.92 -4.40
N ILE A 465 22.78 -9.25 -4.25
CA ILE A 465 21.61 -10.11 -4.07
C ILE A 465 21.31 -10.25 -2.57
N ILE A 466 20.07 -10.02 -2.18
CA ILE A 466 19.56 -10.38 -0.86
C ILE A 466 18.75 -11.67 -0.99
N PHE A 467 19.07 -12.65 -0.17
CA PHE A 467 18.29 -13.87 -0.01
C PHE A 467 17.74 -13.99 1.42
N GLU A 468 16.43 -14.08 1.52
CA GLU A 468 15.70 -14.27 2.79
C GLU A 468 14.98 -15.64 2.73
N PRO A 469 15.62 -16.73 3.20
CA PRO A 469 15.09 -18.10 3.05
C PRO A 469 13.72 -18.29 3.69
N GLY A 470 13.42 -17.55 4.76
CA GLY A 470 12.09 -17.58 5.40
C GLY A 470 10.94 -17.03 4.57
N LYS A 471 11.21 -16.32 3.47
CA LYS A 471 10.19 -15.85 2.51
C LYS A 471 10.03 -16.82 1.32
N CYS A 472 10.88 -17.83 1.20
CA CYS A 472 10.85 -18.78 0.10
C CYS A 472 9.71 -19.78 0.28
N ILE A 473 8.83 -19.89 -0.72
CA ILE A 473 7.72 -20.85 -0.76
C ILE A 473 8.07 -22.16 -1.45
N LEU A 474 9.34 -22.43 -1.68
CA LEU A 474 9.86 -23.64 -2.34
C LEU A 474 9.20 -23.91 -3.71
N CYS A 475 8.90 -22.88 -4.47
CA CYS A 475 8.24 -23.00 -5.77
C CYS A 475 9.09 -23.73 -6.83
N GLY A 476 10.42 -23.73 -6.70
CA GLY A 476 11.36 -24.42 -7.58
C GLY A 476 11.73 -23.68 -8.87
N ILE A 477 11.19 -22.47 -9.13
CA ILE A 477 11.46 -21.73 -10.37
C ILE A 477 12.97 -21.44 -10.51
N CYS A 478 13.63 -20.90 -9.49
CA CYS A 478 15.06 -20.61 -9.53
C CYS A 478 15.93 -21.86 -9.73
N VAL A 479 15.55 -22.98 -9.11
CA VAL A 479 16.23 -24.27 -9.31
C VAL A 479 16.11 -24.71 -10.77
N LYS A 480 14.90 -24.62 -11.36
CA LYS A 480 14.67 -24.98 -12.76
C LYS A 480 15.37 -24.05 -13.74
N LEU A 481 15.43 -22.75 -13.45
CA LEU A 481 16.18 -21.78 -14.26
C LEU A 481 17.68 -22.09 -14.25
N CYS A 482 18.27 -22.42 -13.10
CA CYS A 482 19.66 -22.84 -13.00
C CYS A 482 19.94 -24.10 -13.84
N GLU A 483 19.06 -25.12 -13.76
CA GLU A 483 19.17 -26.35 -14.57
C GLU A 483 19.14 -26.02 -16.07
N MET A 484 18.20 -25.22 -16.53
CA MET A 484 18.04 -24.86 -17.95
C MET A 484 19.23 -24.06 -18.50
N ALA A 485 19.83 -23.20 -17.68
CA ALA A 485 20.99 -22.41 -18.05
C ALA A 485 22.33 -23.15 -17.89
N ALA A 486 22.29 -24.37 -17.42
CA ALA A 486 23.47 -25.14 -17.03
C ALA A 486 24.43 -24.29 -16.17
N GLU A 487 23.91 -23.78 -15.05
CA GLU A 487 24.73 -23.10 -14.04
C GLU A 487 25.80 -24.06 -13.51
N PRO A 488 27.06 -23.63 -13.33
CA PRO A 488 28.12 -24.51 -12.87
C PRO A 488 27.85 -25.17 -11.51
N LEU A 489 27.26 -24.42 -10.60
CA LEU A 489 26.87 -24.88 -9.27
C LEU A 489 25.34 -24.94 -9.14
N GLY A 490 24.66 -23.89 -9.54
CA GLY A 490 23.19 -23.76 -9.48
C GLY A 490 22.64 -23.64 -8.07
N LEU A 491 21.31 -23.61 -7.99
CA LEU A 491 20.55 -23.72 -6.75
C LEU A 491 19.84 -25.05 -6.70
N ALA A 492 19.70 -25.60 -5.51
CA ALA A 492 19.07 -26.90 -5.27
C ALA A 492 18.20 -26.88 -4.02
N PHE A 493 17.31 -27.88 -3.91
CA PHE A 493 16.63 -28.16 -2.65
C PHE A 493 17.61 -28.95 -1.76
N VAL A 494 17.89 -28.43 -0.57
CA VAL A 494 18.74 -29.08 0.44
C VAL A 494 17.96 -29.33 1.71
N GLY A 495 18.38 -30.30 2.52
CA GLY A 495 17.67 -30.68 3.76
C GLY A 495 16.59 -31.73 3.52
N ARG A 496 15.81 -32.05 4.56
CA ARG A 496 14.74 -33.06 4.55
C ARG A 496 13.54 -32.57 5.39
N GLY A 497 12.35 -33.02 5.02
CA GLY A 497 11.11 -32.67 5.76
C GLY A 497 10.92 -31.17 5.89
N PHE A 498 10.71 -30.68 7.11
CA PHE A 498 10.50 -29.26 7.40
C PHE A 498 11.77 -28.39 7.26
N ASP A 499 12.95 -29.01 7.19
CA ASP A 499 14.22 -28.29 7.01
C ASP A 499 14.60 -28.10 5.53
N VAL A 500 13.74 -28.50 4.59
CA VAL A 500 13.96 -28.26 3.17
C VAL A 500 14.05 -26.77 2.90
N ARG A 501 15.10 -26.36 2.20
CA ARG A 501 15.33 -24.99 1.75
C ARG A 501 16.01 -24.97 0.38
N VAL A 502 15.90 -23.85 -0.30
CA VAL A 502 16.71 -23.58 -1.50
C VAL A 502 18.06 -23.04 -1.03
N ALA A 503 19.14 -23.60 -1.54
CA ALA A 503 20.51 -23.15 -1.28
C ALA A 503 21.44 -23.53 -2.45
N ALA A 504 22.61 -22.92 -2.49
CA ALA A 504 23.69 -23.41 -3.32
C ALA A 504 24.25 -24.72 -2.70
N PRO A 505 24.61 -25.72 -3.51
CA PRO A 505 25.26 -26.97 -3.02
C PRO A 505 26.55 -26.67 -2.27
N PHE A 506 26.96 -27.62 -1.39
CA PHE A 506 28.22 -27.60 -0.63
C PHE A 506 28.35 -26.41 0.33
N ASP A 507 27.24 -25.89 0.85
CA ASP A 507 27.17 -24.68 1.73
C ASP A 507 27.83 -23.44 1.11
N ASP A 508 27.82 -23.36 -0.22
CA ASP A 508 28.34 -22.22 -0.96
C ASP A 508 27.31 -21.06 -0.98
N THR A 509 27.73 -19.89 -1.45
CA THR A 509 26.88 -18.68 -1.47
C THR A 509 25.85 -18.73 -2.60
N ILE A 510 24.71 -18.06 -2.40
CA ILE A 510 23.67 -17.88 -3.43
C ILE A 510 24.25 -17.23 -4.69
N GLU A 511 25.13 -16.25 -4.54
CA GLU A 511 25.81 -15.57 -5.66
C GLU A 511 26.64 -16.54 -6.51
N ARG A 512 27.37 -17.45 -5.89
CA ARG A 512 28.12 -18.49 -6.63
C ARG A 512 27.20 -19.51 -7.31
N GLY A 513 26.01 -19.72 -6.77
CA GLY A 513 24.96 -20.53 -7.38
C GLY A 513 24.26 -19.86 -8.56
N LEU A 514 24.36 -18.53 -8.70
CA LEU A 514 23.62 -17.71 -9.67
C LEU A 514 24.56 -16.85 -10.53
N GLN A 515 25.46 -17.47 -11.29
CA GLN A 515 26.44 -16.74 -12.12
C GLN A 515 25.87 -16.24 -13.46
N LYS A 516 24.88 -16.98 -14.02
CA LYS A 516 24.32 -16.71 -15.35
C LYS A 516 22.89 -16.18 -15.30
N VAL A 517 22.09 -16.62 -14.31
CA VAL A 517 20.63 -16.39 -14.29
C VAL A 517 20.15 -15.61 -13.05
N ALA A 518 21.03 -14.88 -12.40
CA ALA A 518 20.68 -14.10 -11.21
C ALA A 518 19.51 -13.13 -11.45
N ASP A 519 19.61 -12.31 -12.51
CA ASP A 519 18.57 -11.34 -12.88
C ASP A 519 17.21 -12.01 -13.10
N GLU A 520 17.22 -13.13 -13.78
CA GLU A 520 16.00 -13.85 -14.09
C GLU A 520 15.41 -14.54 -12.83
N CYS A 521 16.25 -15.13 -12.00
CA CYS A 521 15.81 -15.75 -10.74
C CYS A 521 15.18 -14.72 -9.81
N VAL A 522 15.74 -13.51 -9.72
CA VAL A 522 15.18 -12.40 -8.96
C VAL A 522 13.86 -11.93 -9.58
N ALA A 523 13.84 -11.67 -10.89
CA ALA A 523 12.64 -11.19 -11.59
C ALA A 523 11.46 -12.18 -11.54
N GLN A 524 11.74 -13.49 -11.51
CA GLN A 524 10.71 -14.53 -11.51
C GLN A 524 10.39 -15.09 -10.11
N CYS A 525 11.05 -14.59 -9.06
CA CYS A 525 10.73 -14.99 -7.70
C CYS A 525 9.33 -14.49 -7.33
N PRO A 526 8.34 -15.38 -7.03
CA PRO A 526 6.96 -14.96 -6.76
C PRO A 526 6.78 -14.31 -5.38
N THR A 527 7.87 -14.23 -4.61
CA THR A 527 7.92 -13.64 -3.27
C THR A 527 9.13 -12.71 -3.17
N GLY A 528 9.32 -12.07 -2.01
CA GLY A 528 10.53 -11.29 -1.74
C GLY A 528 11.70 -12.11 -1.20
N ALA A 529 11.81 -13.41 -1.54
CA ALA A 529 12.89 -14.26 -1.06
C ALA A 529 14.23 -13.97 -1.75
N LEU A 530 14.20 -13.66 -3.04
CA LEU A 530 15.36 -13.22 -3.84
C LEU A 530 15.07 -11.83 -4.38
N VAL A 531 15.93 -10.86 -4.07
CA VAL A 531 15.82 -9.47 -4.55
C VAL A 531 17.22 -8.89 -4.76
N PHE A 532 17.32 -7.85 -5.61
CA PHE A 532 18.52 -7.04 -5.65
C PHE A 532 18.47 -5.95 -4.56
N VAL A 533 19.65 -5.60 -4.05
CA VAL A 533 19.82 -4.43 -3.19
C VAL A 533 19.48 -3.18 -3.99
N GLU A 534 18.54 -2.37 -3.52
CA GLU A 534 18.33 -1.04 -4.10
C GLU A 534 19.56 -0.16 -3.84
N ASN A 535 19.98 0.61 -4.84
CA ASN A 535 21.12 1.52 -4.73
C ASN A 535 20.99 2.42 -3.49
N GLY A 536 21.82 2.19 -2.48
CA GLY A 536 21.83 2.89 -1.20
C GLY A 536 21.75 2.02 0.06
N GLU A 537 21.63 0.70 -0.07
CA GLU A 537 21.58 -0.26 1.05
C GLU A 537 22.91 -1.04 1.25
N HIS A 538 24.08 -0.36 1.18
CA HIS A 538 25.38 -0.92 1.52
C HIS A 538 25.80 -0.55 2.94
#